data_a938659e932b86cc5d982d67c04d90e5
#
_entry.id   a938659e932b86cc5d982d67c04d90e5
#
_cell.length_a   1.000
_cell.length_b   1.000
_cell.length_c   1.000
_cell.angle_alpha   90.00
_cell.angle_beta   90.00
_cell.angle_gamma   90.00
#
_symmetry.space_group_name_H-M   'P 1'
#
loop_
_entity.id
_entity.type
_entity.pdbx_description
1 polymer ?
#
loop_
_entity_poly.entity_id
_entity_poly.type
_entity_poly.pdbx_seq_one_letter_code
_entity_poly.pdbx_strand_id
1 'polypeptide(L)'
;MRDKDPFSQFRYFINLMENRVHELGEQHGVENLAGPQGFAVLYLRENEDKEVFIKDIERKLKISKSVTSNLIKRMEKNGFIEVVPSEVDKRYKRVVLTELGKAKSKDIDAFHTAIHKQIFDDISREELEISGRVFDRILKNLENKE
;
A
#
# COMPACT_ATOMS: atom_id res chain seq x y z
N MET A 1 11.21 30.10 -16.48
CA MET A 1 11.74 29.31 -15.32
C MET A 1 10.82 28.18 -14.91
N ARG A 2 9.50 28.37 -14.97
CA ARG A 2 8.53 27.29 -14.66
C ARG A 2 8.63 26.08 -15.58
N ASP A 3 8.99 26.29 -16.84
CA ASP A 3 9.09 25.23 -17.86
C ASP A 3 10.29 24.28 -17.63
N LYS A 4 11.17 24.60 -16.68
CA LYS A 4 12.34 23.78 -16.35
C LYS A 4 12.21 23.02 -15.03
N ASP A 5 11.14 23.29 -14.28
CA ASP A 5 10.88 22.59 -13.05
C ASP A 5 10.22 21.23 -13.36
N PRO A 6 10.89 20.10 -13.12
CA PRO A 6 10.33 18.79 -13.39
C PRO A 6 9.07 18.49 -12.58
N PHE A 7 8.81 19.25 -11.52
CA PHE A 7 7.69 19.03 -10.62
C PHE A 7 6.51 19.97 -10.86
N SER A 8 6.60 20.85 -11.88
CA SER A 8 5.53 21.79 -12.21
C SER A 8 4.18 21.07 -12.49
N GLN A 9 4.24 19.83 -12.98
CA GLN A 9 3.07 19.02 -13.31
C GLN A 9 2.74 17.97 -12.25
N PHE A 10 3.33 18.05 -11.08
CA PHE A 10 3.20 17.00 -10.06
C PHE A 10 1.75 16.81 -9.60
N ARG A 11 1.00 17.89 -9.44
CA ARG A 11 -0.42 17.82 -9.08
C ARG A 11 -1.26 17.13 -10.16
N TYR A 12 -0.99 17.45 -11.41
CA TYR A 12 -1.64 16.80 -12.54
C TYR A 12 -1.31 15.31 -12.59
N PHE A 13 -0.04 14.96 -12.35
CA PHE A 13 0.43 13.59 -12.24
C PHE A 13 -0.35 12.82 -11.16
N ILE A 14 -0.50 13.41 -9.97
CA ILE A 14 -1.24 12.76 -8.86
C ILE A 14 -2.68 12.48 -9.28
N ASN A 15 -3.34 13.44 -9.91
CA ASN A 15 -4.73 13.29 -10.36
C ASN A 15 -4.86 12.15 -11.39
N LEU A 16 -3.96 12.10 -12.36
CA LEU A 16 -3.95 11.02 -13.35
C LEU A 16 -3.71 9.67 -12.72
N MET A 17 -2.77 9.60 -11.77
CA MET A 17 -2.47 8.37 -11.04
C MET A 17 -3.68 7.85 -10.27
N GLU A 18 -4.34 8.74 -9.53
CA GLU A 18 -5.53 8.37 -8.75
C GLU A 18 -6.64 7.83 -9.64
N ASN A 19 -6.90 8.49 -10.77
CA ASN A 19 -7.92 8.06 -11.72
C ASN A 19 -7.59 6.69 -12.31
N ARG A 20 -6.34 6.48 -12.72
CA ARG A 20 -5.93 5.21 -13.32
C ARG A 20 -5.93 4.07 -12.31
N VAL A 21 -5.46 4.34 -11.10
CA VAL A 21 -5.50 3.38 -10.00
C VAL A 21 -6.94 2.95 -9.70
N HIS A 22 -7.86 3.92 -9.67
CA HIS A 22 -9.27 3.63 -9.44
C HIS A 22 -9.87 2.76 -10.55
N GLU A 23 -9.66 3.13 -11.83
CA GLU A 23 -10.17 2.36 -12.96
C GLU A 23 -9.64 0.92 -12.99
N LEU A 24 -8.33 0.75 -12.84
CA LEU A 24 -7.70 -0.57 -12.84
C LEU A 24 -8.09 -1.38 -11.61
N GLY A 25 -8.27 -0.70 -10.47
CA GLY A 25 -8.76 -1.33 -9.25
C GLY A 25 -10.14 -1.95 -9.44
N GLU A 26 -11.05 -1.24 -10.08
CA GLU A 26 -12.39 -1.76 -10.42
C GLU A 26 -12.29 -2.96 -11.38
N GLN A 27 -11.46 -2.85 -12.42
CA GLN A 27 -11.27 -3.91 -13.41
C GLN A 27 -10.72 -5.20 -12.79
N HIS A 28 -9.91 -5.10 -11.74
CA HIS A 28 -9.31 -6.25 -11.06
C HIS A 28 -10.07 -6.67 -9.78
N GLY A 29 -11.19 -6.02 -9.48
CA GLY A 29 -11.99 -6.34 -8.30
C GLY A 29 -11.32 -5.99 -6.97
N VAL A 30 -10.46 -4.96 -6.97
CA VAL A 30 -9.69 -4.54 -5.81
C VAL A 30 -9.92 -3.08 -5.44
N GLU A 31 -11.13 -2.56 -5.64
CA GLU A 31 -11.48 -1.15 -5.40
C GLU A 31 -11.11 -0.68 -3.99
N ASN A 32 -11.33 -1.55 -2.98
CA ASN A 32 -11.03 -1.25 -1.58
C ASN A 32 -9.59 -1.61 -1.20
N LEU A 33 -8.83 -2.19 -2.12
CA LEU A 33 -7.49 -2.75 -1.87
C LEU A 33 -6.39 -2.05 -2.67
N ALA A 34 -6.73 -0.97 -3.35
CA ALA A 34 -5.76 -0.21 -4.15
C ALA A 34 -4.83 0.67 -3.30
N GLY A 35 -5.14 0.87 -2.03
CA GLY A 35 -4.37 1.69 -1.09
C GLY A 35 -3.97 0.91 0.17
N PRO A 36 -4.10 1.53 1.36
CA PRO A 36 -3.59 0.96 2.63
C PRO A 36 -4.11 -0.44 2.95
N GLN A 37 -5.37 -0.75 2.64
CA GLN A 37 -5.91 -2.09 2.88
C GLN A 37 -5.16 -3.15 2.06
N GLY A 38 -4.85 -2.85 0.81
CA GLY A 38 -4.08 -3.74 -0.05
C GLY A 38 -2.67 -3.99 0.47
N PHE A 39 -1.99 -2.94 0.91
CA PHE A 39 -0.65 -3.07 1.51
C PHE A 39 -0.68 -3.91 2.78
N ALA A 40 -1.71 -3.74 3.61
CA ALA A 40 -1.87 -4.55 4.81
C ALA A 40 -2.13 -6.03 4.48
N VAL A 41 -2.97 -6.31 3.48
CA VAL A 41 -3.21 -7.68 3.00
C VAL A 41 -1.92 -8.33 2.53
N LEU A 42 -1.12 -7.65 1.72
CA LEU A 42 0.15 -8.18 1.24
C LEU A 42 1.15 -8.41 2.37
N TYR A 43 1.22 -7.50 3.31
CA TYR A 43 2.07 -7.64 4.50
C TYR A 43 1.69 -8.87 5.32
N LEU A 44 0.41 -9.09 5.55
CA LEU A 44 -0.10 -10.26 6.26
C LEU A 44 0.23 -11.56 5.51
N ARG A 45 0.08 -11.56 4.19
CA ARG A 45 0.43 -12.71 3.36
C ARG A 45 1.92 -13.07 3.46
N GLU A 46 2.78 -12.07 3.41
CA GLU A 46 4.24 -12.25 3.49
C GLU A 46 4.71 -12.71 4.87
N ASN A 47 3.89 -12.54 5.90
CA ASN A 47 4.23 -12.84 7.28
C ASN A 47 3.30 -13.88 7.92
N GLU A 48 2.74 -14.79 7.13
CA GLU A 48 1.84 -15.86 7.63
C GLU A 48 2.55 -16.84 8.57
N ASP A 49 3.88 -16.91 8.52
CA ASP A 49 4.72 -17.78 9.36
C ASP A 49 4.86 -17.28 10.80
N LYS A 50 4.39 -16.10 11.12
CA LYS A 50 4.47 -15.51 12.45
C LYS A 50 3.20 -14.75 12.80
N GLU A 51 3.03 -14.43 14.08
CA GLU A 51 1.92 -13.61 14.53
C GLU A 51 2.15 -12.15 14.15
N VAL A 52 1.14 -11.51 13.56
CA VAL A 52 1.17 -10.09 13.22
C VAL A 52 0.17 -9.36 14.09
N PHE A 53 0.62 -8.31 14.75
CA PHE A 53 -0.19 -7.46 15.63
C PHE A 53 -0.54 -6.14 14.94
N ILE A 54 -1.52 -5.44 15.48
CA ILE A 54 -1.94 -4.14 14.95
C ILE A 54 -0.76 -3.15 14.92
N LYS A 55 0.10 -3.20 15.94
CA LYS A 55 1.33 -2.38 16.00
C LYS A 55 2.27 -2.61 14.82
N ASP A 56 2.35 -3.85 14.35
CA ASP A 56 3.22 -4.20 13.23
C ASP A 56 2.73 -3.55 11.94
N ILE A 57 1.42 -3.52 11.74
CA ILE A 57 0.79 -2.87 10.58
C ILE A 57 0.97 -1.36 10.65
N GLU A 58 0.74 -0.76 11.82
CA GLU A 58 0.98 0.66 12.07
C GLU A 58 2.41 1.06 11.69
N ARG A 59 3.39 0.29 12.16
CA ARG A 59 4.81 0.52 11.89
C ARG A 59 5.14 0.35 10.41
N LYS A 60 4.64 -0.70 9.79
CA LYS A 60 4.91 -1.02 8.38
C LYS A 60 4.35 0.06 7.46
N LEU A 61 3.14 0.53 7.70
CA LEU A 61 2.48 1.52 6.86
C LEU A 61 2.84 2.96 7.25
N LYS A 62 3.54 3.16 8.36
CA LYS A 62 3.95 4.50 8.85
C LYS A 62 2.76 5.44 9.02
N ILE A 63 1.69 4.93 9.62
CA ILE A 63 0.45 5.68 9.88
C ILE A 63 0.23 5.79 11.39
N SER A 64 -0.65 6.71 11.79
CA SER A 64 -0.94 6.91 13.21
C SER A 64 -1.73 5.74 13.80
N LYS A 65 -1.75 5.65 15.13
CA LYS A 65 -2.51 4.63 15.86
C LYS A 65 -4.01 4.71 15.55
N SER A 66 -4.58 5.91 15.49
CA SER A 66 -6.00 6.12 15.21
C SER A 66 -6.35 5.74 13.76
N VAL A 67 -5.50 6.09 12.80
CA VAL A 67 -5.67 5.72 11.39
C VAL A 67 -5.58 4.20 11.24
N THR A 68 -4.64 3.56 11.92
CA THR A 68 -4.49 2.09 11.91
C THR A 68 -5.74 1.41 12.48
N SER A 69 -6.24 1.89 13.61
CA SER A 69 -7.45 1.34 14.24
C SER A 69 -8.65 1.38 13.27
N ASN A 70 -8.84 2.50 12.59
CA ASN A 70 -9.90 2.65 11.60
C ASN A 70 -9.69 1.74 10.37
N LEU A 71 -8.44 1.58 9.94
CA LEU A 71 -8.08 0.68 8.85
C LEU A 71 -8.46 -0.77 9.19
N ILE A 72 -8.08 -1.23 10.37
CA ILE A 72 -8.38 -2.59 10.83
C ILE A 72 -9.88 -2.83 10.87
N LYS A 73 -10.66 -1.89 11.40
CA LYS A 73 -12.13 -1.99 11.44
C LYS A 73 -12.75 -2.11 10.04
N ARG A 74 -12.26 -1.32 9.10
CA ARG A 74 -12.75 -1.38 7.71
C ARG A 74 -12.40 -2.72 7.05
N MET A 75 -11.19 -3.22 7.29
CA MET A 75 -10.76 -4.51 6.75
C MET A 75 -11.55 -5.67 7.33
N GLU A 76 -11.88 -5.63 8.62
CA GLU A 76 -12.76 -6.60 9.25
C GLU A 76 -14.16 -6.56 8.63
N LYS A 77 -14.72 -5.36 8.48
CA LYS A 77 -16.04 -5.15 7.88
C LYS A 77 -16.08 -5.66 6.44
N ASN A 78 -15.01 -5.45 5.68
CA ASN A 78 -14.90 -5.94 4.30
C ASN A 78 -14.61 -7.44 4.22
N GLY A 79 -14.35 -8.09 5.34
CA GLY A 79 -14.12 -9.54 5.40
C GLY A 79 -12.74 -10.01 5.00
N PHE A 80 -11.76 -9.12 4.93
CA PHE A 80 -10.39 -9.47 4.52
C PHE A 80 -9.53 -10.02 5.65
N ILE A 81 -9.85 -9.65 6.89
CA ILE A 81 -9.10 -10.05 8.08
C ILE A 81 -10.03 -10.40 9.23
N GLU A 82 -9.47 -11.11 10.21
CA GLU A 82 -10.05 -11.31 11.53
C GLU A 82 -9.02 -10.92 12.58
N VAL A 83 -9.49 -10.35 13.68
CA VAL A 83 -8.66 -10.06 14.85
C VAL A 83 -8.96 -11.14 15.88
N VAL A 84 -7.95 -11.95 16.20
CA VAL A 84 -8.10 -13.13 17.08
C VAL A 84 -7.04 -13.07 18.19
N PRO A 85 -7.27 -13.80 19.33
CA PRO A 85 -6.26 -13.85 20.39
C PRO A 85 -4.95 -14.48 19.89
N SER A 86 -3.82 -13.97 20.41
CA SER A 86 -2.53 -14.60 20.19
C SER A 86 -2.51 -16.01 20.75
N GLU A 87 -1.86 -16.94 20.07
CA GLU A 87 -1.67 -18.31 20.54
C GLU A 87 -0.60 -18.38 21.65
N VAL A 88 0.33 -17.42 21.64
CA VAL A 88 1.43 -17.37 22.63
C VAL A 88 0.98 -16.68 23.93
N ASP A 89 0.24 -15.56 23.81
CA ASP A 89 -0.26 -14.80 24.97
C ASP A 89 -1.62 -14.21 24.63
N LYS A 90 -2.67 -14.81 25.20
CA LYS A 90 -4.06 -14.44 24.93
C LYS A 90 -4.45 -13.00 25.33
N ARG A 91 -3.59 -12.33 26.09
CA ARG A 91 -3.80 -10.91 26.42
C ARG A 91 -3.64 -9.99 25.21
N TYR A 92 -2.93 -10.48 24.19
CA TYR A 92 -2.70 -9.75 22.94
C TYR A 92 -3.55 -10.32 21.82
N LYS A 93 -3.92 -9.46 20.89
CA LYS A 93 -4.70 -9.83 19.71
C LYS A 93 -3.85 -9.71 18.46
N ARG A 94 -3.93 -10.73 17.61
CA ARG A 94 -3.24 -10.77 16.33
C ARG A 94 -4.22 -10.60 15.17
N VAL A 95 -3.70 -10.20 14.03
CA VAL A 95 -4.46 -10.01 12.79
C VAL A 95 -4.14 -11.15 11.84
N VAL A 96 -5.17 -11.80 11.31
CA VAL A 96 -5.01 -12.91 10.36
C VAL A 96 -5.85 -12.64 9.10
N LEU A 97 -5.35 -13.10 7.95
CA LEU A 97 -6.12 -13.07 6.71
C LEU A 97 -7.23 -14.12 6.74
N THR A 98 -8.40 -13.74 6.26
CA THR A 98 -9.47 -14.67 5.93
C THR A 98 -9.18 -15.35 4.60
N GLU A 99 -9.97 -16.36 4.25
CA GLU A 99 -9.88 -16.98 2.92
C GLU A 99 -10.15 -15.96 1.81
N LEU A 100 -11.10 -15.03 2.05
CA LEU A 100 -11.33 -13.92 1.11
C LEU A 100 -10.10 -13.02 0.99
N GLY A 101 -9.47 -12.66 2.11
CA GLY A 101 -8.25 -11.85 2.10
C GLY A 101 -7.12 -12.52 1.33
N LYS A 102 -6.94 -13.84 1.50
CA LYS A 102 -5.95 -14.62 0.76
C LYS A 102 -6.24 -14.63 -0.75
N ALA A 103 -7.48 -14.84 -1.12
CA ALA A 103 -7.90 -14.81 -2.53
C ALA A 103 -7.66 -13.43 -3.15
N LYS A 104 -8.02 -12.37 -2.44
CA LYS A 104 -7.81 -11.00 -2.89
C LYS A 104 -6.34 -10.63 -3.03
N SER A 105 -5.45 -11.25 -2.26
CA SER A 105 -4.01 -10.97 -2.39
C SER A 105 -3.48 -11.28 -3.80
N LYS A 106 -4.04 -12.28 -4.46
CA LYS A 106 -3.69 -12.61 -5.84
C LYS A 106 -4.18 -11.56 -6.83
N ASP A 107 -5.39 -11.05 -6.61
CA ASP A 107 -5.96 -9.97 -7.43
C ASP A 107 -5.15 -8.67 -7.27
N ILE A 108 -4.66 -8.40 -6.07
CA ILE A 108 -3.76 -7.27 -5.81
C ILE A 108 -2.46 -7.40 -6.61
N ASP A 109 -1.87 -8.59 -6.67
CA ASP A 109 -0.66 -8.83 -7.46
C ASP A 109 -0.91 -8.54 -8.95
N ALA A 110 -2.01 -9.03 -9.49
CA ALA A 110 -2.40 -8.78 -10.88
C ALA A 110 -2.62 -7.29 -11.15
N PHE A 111 -3.27 -6.60 -10.23
CA PHE A 111 -3.49 -5.16 -10.28
C PHE A 111 -2.17 -4.37 -10.27
N HIS A 112 -1.24 -4.72 -9.36
CA HIS A 112 0.07 -4.08 -9.31
C HIS A 112 0.87 -4.29 -10.59
N THR A 113 0.83 -5.50 -11.15
CA THR A 113 1.49 -5.81 -12.42
C THR A 113 0.92 -4.95 -13.55
N ALA A 114 -0.39 -4.83 -13.62
CA ALA A 114 -1.05 -4.03 -14.65
C ALA A 114 -0.70 -2.54 -14.54
N ILE A 115 -0.68 -1.98 -13.33
CA ILE A 115 -0.28 -0.59 -13.08
C ILE A 115 1.18 -0.37 -13.48
N HIS A 116 2.07 -1.24 -13.01
CA HIS A 116 3.49 -1.15 -13.33
C HIS A 116 3.74 -1.13 -14.84
N LYS A 117 3.10 -2.05 -15.54
CA LYS A 117 3.24 -2.15 -16.99
C LYS A 117 2.78 -0.86 -17.69
N GLN A 118 1.69 -0.28 -17.25
CA GLN A 118 1.12 0.93 -17.85
C GLN A 118 1.93 2.18 -17.56
N ILE A 119 2.34 2.35 -16.31
CA ILE A 119 3.02 3.57 -15.84
C ILE A 119 4.46 3.62 -16.33
N PHE A 120 5.13 2.46 -16.33
CA PHE A 120 6.56 2.38 -16.64
C PHE A 120 6.85 1.83 -18.04
N ASP A 121 5.85 1.89 -18.91
CA ASP A 121 6.03 1.51 -20.30
C ASP A 121 7.16 2.34 -20.94
N ASP A 122 8.06 1.66 -21.65
CA ASP A 122 9.22 2.28 -22.31
C ASP A 122 10.18 3.03 -21.37
N ILE A 123 10.16 2.72 -20.07
CA ILE A 123 11.11 3.27 -19.11
C ILE A 123 12.03 2.14 -18.63
N SER A 124 13.34 2.34 -18.77
CA SER A 124 14.31 1.31 -18.41
C SER A 124 14.42 1.14 -16.89
N ARG A 125 14.90 -0.01 -16.45
CA ARG A 125 15.19 -0.27 -15.05
C ARG A 125 16.19 0.73 -14.47
N GLU A 126 17.22 1.08 -15.25
CA GLU A 126 18.22 2.07 -14.85
C GLU A 126 17.59 3.45 -14.61
N GLU A 127 16.73 3.89 -15.53
CA GLU A 127 16.00 5.15 -15.38
C GLU A 127 15.13 5.14 -14.12
N LEU A 128 14.45 4.04 -13.83
CA LEU A 128 13.62 3.90 -12.63
C LEU A 128 14.46 3.96 -11.35
N GLU A 129 15.61 3.29 -11.34
CA GLU A 129 16.52 3.31 -10.19
C GLU A 129 17.06 4.71 -9.91
N ILE A 130 17.44 5.44 -10.97
CA ILE A 130 17.90 6.83 -10.85
C ILE A 130 16.79 7.73 -10.33
N SER A 131 15.59 7.62 -10.89
CA SER A 131 14.41 8.38 -10.46
C SER A 131 14.08 8.12 -9.00
N GLY A 132 14.11 6.85 -8.58
CA GLY A 132 13.88 6.46 -7.19
C GLY A 132 14.87 7.10 -6.23
N ARG A 133 16.15 7.08 -6.56
CA ARG A 133 17.18 7.70 -5.73
C ARG A 133 16.99 9.22 -5.61
N VAL A 134 16.62 9.86 -6.70
CA VAL A 134 16.35 11.32 -6.69
C VAL A 134 15.12 11.61 -5.82
N PHE A 135 14.08 10.82 -5.97
CA PHE A 135 12.86 10.99 -5.19
C PHE A 135 13.11 10.82 -3.68
N ASP A 136 13.89 9.82 -3.30
CA ASP A 136 14.28 9.60 -1.90
C ASP A 136 15.03 10.80 -1.32
N ARG A 137 15.89 11.43 -2.11
CA ARG A 137 16.61 12.65 -1.69
C ARG A 137 15.66 13.83 -1.49
N ILE A 138 14.67 13.97 -2.36
CA ILE A 138 13.64 15.00 -2.25
C ILE A 138 12.85 14.81 -0.96
N LEU A 139 12.41 13.57 -0.70
CA LEU A 139 11.67 13.24 0.53
C LEU A 139 12.51 13.59 1.78
N LYS A 140 13.79 13.20 1.79
CA LYS A 140 14.70 13.53 2.88
C LYS A 140 14.82 15.03 3.11
N ASN A 141 14.94 15.81 2.04
CA ASN A 141 15.03 17.26 2.14
C ASN A 141 13.75 17.87 2.74
N LEU A 142 12.60 17.30 2.41
CA LEU A 142 11.31 17.75 2.92
C LEU A 142 11.08 17.34 4.38
N GLU A 143 11.61 16.21 4.80
CA GLU A 143 11.51 15.70 6.16
C GLU A 143 12.44 16.45 7.13
N ASN A 144 13.61 16.88 6.64
CA ASN A 144 14.58 17.64 7.43
C ASN A 144 14.13 19.10 7.56
N LYS A 145 13.25 19.35 8.51
CA LYS A 145 12.82 20.71 8.84
C LYS A 145 13.74 21.27 9.91
N GLU A 146 14.46 22.31 9.57
CA GLU A 146 15.03 23.23 10.56
C GLU A 146 14.43 24.59 10.36
#